data_6e39c63b75eaaf6198a22138bad13341
#
_entry.id   6e39c63b75eaaf6198a22138bad13341
#
_cell.length_a   1.000
_cell.length_b   1.000
_cell.length_c   1.000
_cell.angle_alpha   90.00
_cell.angle_beta   90.00
_cell.angle_gamma   90.00
#
_symmetry.space_group_name_H-M   'P 1'
#
loop_
_entity.id
_entity.type
_entity.pdbx_description
1 polymer ?
#
loop_
_entity_poly.entity_id
_entity_poly.type
_entity_poly.pdbx_seq_one_letter_code
_entity_poly.pdbx_strand_id
1 'polypeptide(L)'
;MNAKSFLRIATAAGAIGLGSTIAASNEPSNATPQDVFDGMRRSFQTDKAKEVHLKYQWQLSGPNGGDWWIEVNDGKFEMGRGKIDKPDVTFITTDKNWVALSNGTLGGKWAFFTGRLKIHGSQDAARKLDEIFP
;
A
#
# COMPACT_ATOMS: atom_id res chain seq x y z
N MET A 1 1.62 1.96 3.54
CA MET A 1 0.49 1.05 3.67
C MET A 1 0.19 0.63 5.09
N ASN A 2 0.84 1.16 6.05
CA ASN A 2 0.59 0.79 7.43
C ASN A 2 -0.30 1.81 8.13
N ALA A 3 -0.82 1.43 9.30
CA ALA A 3 -1.72 2.28 10.07
C ALA A 3 -1.07 3.59 10.52
N LYS A 4 0.23 3.59 10.69
CA LYS A 4 0.93 4.79 11.14
C LYS A 4 0.82 5.92 10.13
N SER A 5 0.87 5.62 8.84
CA SER A 5 0.71 6.63 7.81
C SER A 5 -0.65 7.29 7.90
N PHE A 6 -1.68 6.50 8.12
CA PHE A 6 -3.03 7.03 8.25
C PHE A 6 -3.20 7.84 9.50
N LEU A 7 -2.62 7.40 10.60
CA LEU A 7 -2.67 8.15 11.86
C LEU A 7 -2.03 9.51 11.70
N ARG A 8 -0.89 9.58 11.02
CA ARG A 8 -0.26 10.86 10.75
C ARG A 8 -1.13 11.77 9.92
N ILE A 9 -1.74 11.22 8.89
CA ILE A 9 -2.65 12.00 8.03
C ILE A 9 -3.83 12.49 8.84
N ALA A 10 -4.44 11.61 9.62
CA ALA A 10 -5.56 11.97 10.44
C ALA A 10 -5.19 13.05 11.47
N THR A 11 -4.01 12.94 12.05
CA THR A 11 -3.52 13.93 12.99
C THR A 11 -3.35 15.28 12.32
N ALA A 12 -2.81 15.28 11.12
CA ALA A 12 -2.65 16.53 10.38
C ALA A 12 -4.00 17.16 10.10
N ALA A 13 -4.96 16.37 9.72
CA ALA A 13 -6.31 16.86 9.50
C ALA A 13 -6.89 17.41 10.78
N GLY A 14 -6.67 16.72 11.88
CA GLY A 14 -7.11 17.19 13.19
C GLY A 14 -6.43 18.47 13.62
N ALA A 15 -5.15 18.60 13.32
CA ALA A 15 -4.41 19.80 13.64
C ALA A 15 -4.93 21.03 12.89
N ILE A 16 -5.49 20.79 11.74
CA ILE A 16 -6.07 21.85 10.90
C ILE A 16 -7.55 22.04 11.24
N GLY A 17 -7.95 21.63 12.44
CA GLY A 17 -9.33 21.63 12.84
C GLY A 17 -10.06 22.96 12.74
N LEU A 18 -9.34 24.07 12.72
CA LEU A 18 -9.95 25.38 12.58
C LEU A 18 -10.48 25.62 11.17
N GLY A 19 -9.73 25.14 10.20
CA GLY A 19 -10.22 25.11 8.82
C GLY A 19 -10.78 23.75 8.51
N SER A 20 -11.22 23.07 9.51
CA SER A 20 -11.42 21.63 9.51
C SER A 20 -12.29 21.12 8.38
N THR A 21 -13.38 21.76 8.13
CA THR A 21 -14.31 21.29 7.13
C THR A 21 -13.65 21.21 5.76
N ILE A 22 -12.93 22.26 5.42
CA ILE A 22 -12.25 22.32 4.12
C ILE A 22 -11.07 21.34 4.12
N ALA A 23 -10.30 21.33 5.19
CA ALA A 23 -9.17 20.43 5.31
C ALA A 23 -9.60 18.98 5.24
N ALA A 24 -10.69 18.62 5.92
CA ALA A 24 -11.21 17.26 5.89
C ALA A 24 -11.66 16.86 4.49
N SER A 25 -12.32 17.76 3.78
CA SER A 25 -12.78 17.47 2.42
C SER A 25 -11.63 17.38 1.42
N ASN A 26 -10.48 17.99 1.76
CA ASN A 26 -9.29 17.96 0.91
C ASN A 26 -8.28 16.91 1.38
N GLU A 27 -8.60 16.16 2.42
CA GLU A 27 -7.75 15.09 2.91
C GLU A 27 -7.46 14.10 1.80
N PRO A 28 -6.16 13.85 1.49
CA PRO A 28 -5.85 12.89 0.45
C PRO A 28 -6.37 11.52 0.85
N SER A 29 -7.16 10.95 0.01
CA SER A 29 -7.59 9.56 0.16
C SER A 29 -7.57 8.91 -1.20
N ASN A 30 -7.24 7.62 -1.20
CA ASN A 30 -7.20 6.88 -2.43
C ASN A 30 -8.61 6.46 -2.82
N ALA A 31 -8.93 6.59 -4.08
CA ALA A 31 -10.20 6.15 -4.64
C ALA A 31 -10.05 4.89 -5.49
N THR A 32 -8.87 4.69 -6.07
CA THR A 32 -8.57 3.57 -6.95
C THR A 32 -7.24 2.93 -6.60
N PRO A 33 -6.99 1.69 -7.03
CA PRO A 33 -5.66 1.09 -6.87
C PRO A 33 -4.55 1.93 -7.50
N GLN A 34 -4.81 2.59 -8.62
CA GLN A 34 -3.81 3.47 -9.22
C GLN A 34 -3.38 4.56 -8.23
N ASP A 35 -4.34 5.16 -7.52
CA ASP A 35 -4.04 6.17 -6.52
C ASP A 35 -3.14 5.61 -5.42
N VAL A 36 -3.40 4.37 -5.01
CA VAL A 36 -2.59 3.71 -3.98
C VAL A 36 -1.15 3.57 -4.44
N PHE A 37 -0.96 3.05 -5.64
CA PHE A 37 0.39 2.85 -6.16
C PHE A 37 1.11 4.18 -6.44
N ASP A 38 0.39 5.19 -6.86
CA ASP A 38 0.96 6.53 -7.00
C ASP A 38 1.43 7.07 -5.65
N GLY A 39 0.62 6.84 -4.62
CA GLY A 39 0.99 7.22 -3.26
C GLY A 39 2.23 6.47 -2.77
N MET A 40 2.33 5.19 -3.09
CA MET A 40 3.50 4.40 -2.75
C MET A 40 4.77 4.96 -3.39
N ARG A 41 4.69 5.40 -4.65
CA ARG A 41 5.83 6.04 -5.31
C ARG A 41 6.34 7.22 -4.48
N ARG A 42 5.43 8.03 -3.98
CA ARG A 42 5.78 9.23 -3.22
C ARG A 42 6.31 8.90 -1.83
N SER A 43 5.88 7.78 -1.25
CA SER A 43 6.25 7.42 0.11
C SER A 43 7.53 6.57 0.21
N PHE A 44 8.12 6.21 -0.91
CA PHE A 44 9.27 5.31 -0.95
C PHE A 44 10.43 5.84 -0.09
N GLN A 45 10.93 4.96 0.77
CA GLN A 45 12.02 5.27 1.69
C GLN A 45 13.30 4.62 1.20
N THR A 46 14.14 5.41 0.54
CA THR A 46 15.40 4.94 -0.03
C THR A 46 16.28 4.26 1.03
N ASP A 47 16.37 4.88 2.21
CA ASP A 47 17.22 4.34 3.27
C ASP A 47 16.77 2.98 3.75
N LYS A 48 15.47 2.76 3.81
CA LYS A 48 14.91 1.47 4.23
C LYS A 48 15.05 0.39 3.16
N ALA A 49 15.26 0.80 1.94
CA ALA A 49 15.38 -0.11 0.80
C ALA A 49 16.82 -0.48 0.47
N LYS A 50 17.79 0.11 1.15
CA LYS A 50 19.21 -0.22 0.91
C LYS A 50 19.46 -1.69 1.23
N GLU A 51 20.19 -2.37 0.34
CA GLU A 51 20.50 -3.79 0.45
C GLU A 51 19.28 -4.70 0.43
N VAL A 52 18.13 -4.17 0.04
CA VAL A 52 16.90 -4.95 -0.10
C VAL A 52 16.71 -5.31 -1.56
N HIS A 53 16.41 -6.59 -1.81
CA HIS A 53 16.15 -7.13 -3.15
C HIS A 53 14.90 -7.98 -3.05
N LEU A 54 13.74 -7.38 -3.33
CA LEU A 54 12.45 -8.03 -3.17
C LEU A 54 11.54 -7.73 -4.33
N LYS A 55 10.74 -8.72 -4.69
CA LYS A 55 9.72 -8.60 -5.74
C LYS A 55 8.35 -8.82 -5.15
N TYR A 56 7.47 -7.88 -5.40
CA TYR A 56 6.10 -7.88 -4.90
C TYR A 56 5.12 -7.97 -6.06
N GLN A 57 4.11 -8.79 -5.88
CA GLN A 57 3.03 -8.97 -6.85
C GLN A 57 1.69 -8.71 -6.20
N TRP A 58 0.82 -7.98 -6.87
CA TRP A 58 -0.58 -7.81 -6.47
C TRP A 58 -1.48 -8.41 -7.53
N GLN A 59 -2.49 -9.12 -7.09
CA GLN A 59 -3.56 -9.63 -7.93
C GLN A 59 -4.86 -9.08 -7.35
N LEU A 60 -5.42 -8.08 -8.00
CA LEU A 60 -6.61 -7.38 -7.54
C LEU A 60 -7.78 -7.74 -8.43
N SER A 61 -8.85 -8.25 -7.83
CA SER A 61 -10.09 -8.51 -8.54
C SER A 61 -10.98 -7.28 -8.52
N GLY A 62 -12.03 -7.28 -9.33
CA GLY A 62 -13.01 -6.22 -9.37
C GLY A 62 -12.87 -5.30 -10.59
N PRO A 63 -13.81 -4.37 -10.76
CA PRO A 63 -13.84 -3.50 -11.96
C PRO A 63 -12.58 -2.66 -12.17
N ASN A 64 -11.94 -2.24 -11.08
CA ASN A 64 -10.71 -1.46 -11.13
C ASN A 64 -9.50 -2.29 -10.73
N GLY A 65 -9.64 -3.60 -10.80
CA GLY A 65 -8.56 -4.51 -10.44
C GLY A 65 -7.51 -4.64 -11.53
N GLY A 66 -6.72 -5.67 -11.39
CA GLY A 66 -5.64 -5.99 -12.31
C GLY A 66 -4.43 -6.44 -11.54
N ASP A 67 -3.38 -6.72 -12.27
CA ASP A 67 -2.13 -7.16 -11.69
C ASP A 67 -1.14 -6.00 -11.67
N TRP A 68 -0.42 -5.90 -10.57
CA TRP A 68 0.60 -4.88 -10.36
C TRP A 68 1.82 -5.53 -9.76
N TRP A 69 2.97 -4.95 -9.99
CA TRP A 69 4.20 -5.43 -9.36
C TRP A 69 5.10 -4.27 -8.95
N ILE A 70 5.93 -4.52 -7.95
CA ILE A 70 7.00 -3.62 -7.54
C ILE A 70 8.24 -4.47 -7.32
N GLU A 71 9.35 -4.03 -7.88
CA GLU A 71 10.64 -4.61 -7.57
C GLU A 71 11.49 -3.59 -6.83
N VAL A 72 11.95 -3.95 -5.64
CA VAL A 72 12.86 -3.12 -4.85
C VAL A 72 14.26 -3.68 -5.02
N ASN A 73 15.20 -2.81 -5.36
CA ASN A 73 16.57 -3.23 -5.60
C ASN A 73 17.52 -2.17 -5.08
N ASP A 74 18.05 -2.41 -3.90
CA ASP A 74 19.13 -1.62 -3.29
C ASP A 74 18.89 -0.11 -3.35
N GLY A 75 17.84 0.34 -2.67
CA GLY A 75 17.51 1.76 -2.57
C GLY A 75 16.76 2.33 -3.75
N LYS A 76 16.36 1.48 -4.68
CA LYS A 76 15.60 1.87 -5.87
C LYS A 76 14.40 0.96 -6.01
N PHE A 77 13.41 1.40 -6.79
CA PHE A 77 12.29 0.54 -7.11
C PHE A 77 11.81 0.77 -8.53
N GLU A 78 11.20 -0.25 -9.08
CA GLU A 78 10.45 -0.18 -10.32
C GLU A 78 9.04 -0.69 -10.04
N MET A 79 8.08 -0.19 -10.78
CA MET A 79 6.68 -0.52 -10.59
C MET A 79 6.03 -0.62 -11.96
N GLY A 80 5.14 -1.58 -12.10
CA GLY A 80 4.45 -1.75 -13.37
C GLY A 80 3.17 -2.56 -13.23
N ARG A 81 2.48 -2.69 -14.36
CA ARG A 81 1.27 -3.49 -14.50
C ARG A 81 1.65 -4.86 -15.03
N GLY A 82 0.84 -5.85 -14.68
CA GLY A 82 1.06 -7.23 -15.12
C GLY A 82 1.77 -8.05 -14.07
N LYS A 83 2.41 -9.12 -14.52
CA LYS A 83 3.03 -10.09 -13.62
C LYS A 83 4.54 -9.97 -13.67
N ILE A 84 5.16 -10.12 -12.50
CA ILE A 84 6.61 -10.19 -12.39
C ILE A 84 7.02 -11.65 -12.20
N ASP A 85 8.18 -12.00 -12.72
CA ASP A 85 8.71 -13.35 -12.58
C ASP A 85 9.19 -13.59 -11.15
N LYS A 86 8.80 -14.72 -10.57
CA LYS A 86 9.25 -15.19 -9.26
C LYS A 86 9.11 -14.15 -8.14
N PRO A 87 7.90 -13.67 -7.87
CA PRO A 87 7.73 -12.73 -6.77
C PRO A 87 8.05 -13.38 -5.42
N ASP A 88 8.62 -12.60 -4.51
CA ASP A 88 8.86 -13.05 -3.14
C ASP A 88 7.58 -13.13 -2.35
N VAL A 89 6.63 -12.28 -2.66
CA VAL A 89 5.31 -12.29 -2.02
C VAL A 89 4.26 -11.82 -3.01
N THR A 90 3.08 -12.42 -2.91
CA THR A 90 1.91 -12.04 -3.71
C THR A 90 0.76 -11.70 -2.79
N PHE A 91 0.17 -10.54 -3.02
CA PHE A 91 -1.02 -10.08 -2.32
C PHE A 91 -2.23 -10.27 -3.21
N ILE A 92 -3.25 -10.95 -2.69
CA ILE A 92 -4.47 -11.24 -3.43
C ILE A 92 -5.64 -10.65 -2.65
N THR A 93 -6.34 -9.71 -3.25
CA THR A 93 -7.50 -9.06 -2.65
C THR A 93 -8.34 -8.42 -3.74
N THR A 94 -9.38 -7.68 -3.36
CA THR A 94 -10.17 -6.93 -4.33
C THR A 94 -9.61 -5.51 -4.48
N ASP A 95 -9.99 -4.87 -5.57
CA ASP A 95 -9.66 -3.46 -5.78
C ASP A 95 -10.13 -2.59 -4.61
N LYS A 96 -11.36 -2.81 -4.15
CA LYS A 96 -11.93 -2.04 -3.05
C LYS A 96 -11.24 -2.30 -1.73
N ASN A 97 -10.89 -3.54 -1.45
CA ASN A 97 -10.19 -3.88 -0.21
C ASN A 97 -8.76 -3.29 -0.21
N TRP A 98 -8.10 -3.31 -1.35
CA TRP A 98 -6.77 -2.71 -1.46
C TRP A 98 -6.82 -1.21 -1.15
N VAL A 99 -7.80 -0.53 -1.72
CA VAL A 99 -8.01 0.90 -1.44
C VAL A 99 -8.35 1.12 0.03
N ALA A 100 -9.24 0.31 0.59
CA ALA A 100 -9.61 0.43 2.01
C ALA A 100 -8.44 0.18 2.94
N LEU A 101 -7.58 -0.78 2.62
CA LEU A 101 -6.34 -1.02 3.36
C LEU A 101 -5.44 0.23 3.32
N SER A 102 -5.30 0.83 2.15
CA SER A 102 -4.46 2.00 2.00
C SER A 102 -5.02 3.22 2.72
N ASN A 103 -6.32 3.35 2.80
CA ASN A 103 -6.99 4.46 3.48
C ASN A 103 -7.16 4.23 4.98
N GLY A 104 -6.79 3.05 5.48
CA GLY A 104 -6.93 2.73 6.90
C GLY A 104 -8.34 2.39 7.34
N THR A 105 -9.28 2.25 6.41
CA THR A 105 -10.65 1.87 6.74
C THR A 105 -10.83 0.36 6.87
N LEU A 106 -9.83 -0.40 6.47
CA LEU A 106 -9.77 -1.84 6.66
C LEU A 106 -8.41 -2.18 7.26
N GLY A 107 -8.41 -2.77 8.44
CA GLY A 107 -7.15 -3.16 9.09
C GLY A 107 -6.51 -4.35 8.40
N GLY A 108 -5.18 -4.32 8.24
CA GLY A 108 -4.46 -5.38 7.55
C GLY A 108 -4.58 -6.73 8.23
N LYS A 109 -4.42 -6.77 9.55
CA LYS A 109 -4.56 -8.02 10.30
C LYS A 109 -5.95 -8.59 10.19
N TRP A 110 -6.96 -7.73 10.30
CA TRP A 110 -8.34 -8.14 10.18
C TRP A 110 -8.65 -8.68 8.79
N ALA A 111 -8.16 -7.99 7.77
CA ALA A 111 -8.35 -8.44 6.39
C ALA A 111 -7.70 -9.80 6.16
N PHE A 112 -6.52 -10.01 6.72
CA PHE A 112 -5.82 -11.29 6.61
C PHE A 112 -6.60 -12.41 7.32
N PHE A 113 -7.01 -12.18 8.56
CA PHE A 113 -7.75 -13.18 9.33
C PHE A 113 -9.09 -13.55 8.70
N THR A 114 -9.78 -12.59 8.10
CA THR A 114 -11.09 -12.81 7.50
C THR A 114 -11.02 -13.31 6.05
N GLY A 115 -9.81 -13.47 5.53
CA GLY A 115 -9.64 -13.95 4.15
C GLY A 115 -9.85 -12.87 3.09
N ARG A 116 -10.03 -11.62 3.49
CA ARG A 116 -10.16 -10.50 2.55
C ARG A 116 -8.84 -10.15 1.89
N LEU A 117 -7.73 -10.45 2.55
CA LEU A 117 -6.39 -10.29 2.01
C LEU A 117 -5.66 -11.61 2.16
N LYS A 118 -5.23 -12.17 1.04
CA LYS A 118 -4.39 -13.36 1.04
C LYS A 118 -2.96 -12.95 0.75
N ILE A 119 -2.04 -13.53 1.49
CA ILE A 119 -0.62 -13.27 1.35
C ILE A 119 0.06 -14.60 1.07
N HIS A 120 0.65 -14.73 -0.11
CA HIS A 120 1.38 -15.92 -0.52
C HIS A 120 2.85 -15.57 -0.63
N GLY A 121 3.69 -16.37 0.01
CA GLY A 121 5.13 -16.20 -0.03
C GLY A 121 5.68 -15.66 1.27
N SER A 122 6.71 -14.86 1.20
CA SER A 122 7.47 -14.42 2.35
C SER A 122 6.70 -13.42 3.22
N GLN A 123 6.44 -13.81 4.47
CA GLN A 123 5.84 -12.91 5.45
C GLN A 123 6.78 -11.77 5.82
N ASP A 124 8.08 -12.04 5.83
CA ASP A 124 9.06 -10.99 6.10
C ASP A 124 9.08 -9.95 5.00
N ALA A 125 8.98 -10.38 3.74
CA ALA A 125 8.88 -9.46 2.62
C ALA A 125 7.62 -8.61 2.72
N ALA A 126 6.51 -9.21 3.15
CA ALA A 126 5.24 -8.48 3.34
C ALA A 126 5.38 -7.39 4.41
N ARG A 127 6.04 -7.70 5.52
CA ARG A 127 6.28 -6.71 6.57
C ARG A 127 7.22 -5.60 6.10
N LYS A 128 8.23 -5.96 5.31
CA LYS A 128 9.21 -5.02 4.79
C LYS A 128 8.55 -3.97 3.90
N LEU A 129 7.47 -4.33 3.24
CA LEU A 129 6.74 -3.39 2.38
C LEU A 129 6.31 -2.15 3.17
N ASP A 130 5.81 -2.32 4.39
CA ASP A 130 5.36 -1.20 5.20
C ASP A 130 6.50 -0.29 5.66
N GLU A 131 7.71 -0.82 5.75
CA GLU A 131 8.88 -0.02 6.09
C GLU A 131 9.36 0.80 4.90
N ILE A 132 9.29 0.22 3.72
CA ILE A 132 9.81 0.84 2.50
C ILE A 132 8.81 1.83 1.91
N PHE A 133 7.53 1.50 1.99
CA PHE A 133 6.43 2.34 1.48
C PHE A 133 5.43 2.64 2.60
N PRO A 134 5.78 3.44 3.58
CA PRO A 134 4.94 3.72 4.74
C PRO A 134 3.65 4.47 4.43
#